data_c1d64717210a69dc4528404404656663
#
_entry.id   c1d64717210a69dc4528404404656663
#
_cell.length_a   1.000
_cell.length_b   1.000
_cell.length_c   1.000
_cell.angle_alpha   90.00
_cell.angle_beta   90.00
_cell.angle_gamma   90.00
#
_symmetry.space_group_name_H-M   'P 1'
#
loop_
_entity.id
_entity.type
_entity.pdbx_description
1 polymer ?
#
loop_
_entity_poly.entity_id
_entity_poly.type
_entity_poly.pdbx_seq_one_letter_code
_entity_poly.pdbx_strand_id
1 'polypeptide(L)'
;NIEIEEYPRATIQQLDLITKQQINFATGMRNPIGLDFHPITKKLFAVVNERDGMGDNLVPDYFSKINQDNFFGWPYFYLGNNIQPKIKVPENFKKILVNVPDVLFKSHSGPIDFIFYNKKQFPKEYYGNAFVALHGSWNSSRPAGYMVARIPFKNNEPIGNYESFVTGFWFSGDKQANVCGRPAGLGISNDGSLLISDDVSNNIWRVYYSDN
;
A
#
# COMPACT_ATOMS: atom_id res chain seq x y z
N ASN A 1 -3.23 22.60 2.21
CA ASN A 1 -4.64 22.40 1.91
C ASN A 1 -5.23 21.42 2.92
N ILE A 2 -6.28 21.83 3.62
CA ILE A 2 -7.04 20.92 4.48
C ILE A 2 -7.90 20.10 3.54
N GLU A 3 -7.68 18.79 3.54
CA GLU A 3 -8.53 17.86 2.80
C GLU A 3 -9.87 17.77 3.53
N ILE A 4 -10.95 18.10 2.83
CA ILE A 4 -12.30 17.98 3.36
C ILE A 4 -12.85 16.64 2.89
N GLU A 5 -13.50 15.92 3.80
CA GLU A 5 -14.21 14.70 3.46
C GLU A 5 -15.37 15.01 2.52
N GLU A 6 -15.30 14.46 1.31
CA GLU A 6 -16.39 14.51 0.33
C GLU A 6 -16.78 13.07 -0.01
N TYR A 7 -18.05 12.77 0.09
CA TYR A 7 -18.58 11.48 -0.32
C TYR A 7 -18.52 11.32 -1.86
N PRO A 8 -18.01 10.22 -2.42
CA PRO A 8 -17.53 8.96 -1.79
C PRO A 8 -16.00 8.87 -1.60
N ARG A 9 -15.32 9.94 -1.23
CA ARG A 9 -13.86 9.98 -1.01
C ARG A 9 -13.37 9.03 0.07
N ALA A 10 -12.08 8.63 -0.02
CA ALA A 10 -11.35 7.86 0.99
C ALA A 10 -12.07 6.55 1.36
N THR A 11 -12.66 5.89 0.35
CA THR A 11 -13.48 4.68 0.53
C THR A 11 -13.07 3.59 -0.45
N ILE A 12 -13.26 2.35 -0.03
CA ILE A 12 -13.37 1.21 -0.94
C ILE A 12 -14.86 0.92 -1.07
N GLN A 13 -15.34 0.83 -2.30
CA GLN A 13 -16.75 0.59 -2.60
C GLN A 13 -16.96 -0.80 -3.18
N GLN A 14 -18.08 -1.39 -2.84
CA GLN A 14 -18.57 -2.63 -3.42
C GLN A 14 -19.79 -2.34 -4.29
N LEU A 15 -19.75 -2.79 -5.53
CA LEU A 15 -20.87 -2.74 -6.48
C LEU A 15 -21.40 -4.15 -6.73
N ASP A 16 -22.68 -4.38 -6.42
CA ASP A 16 -23.37 -5.59 -6.85
C ASP A 16 -23.72 -5.49 -8.34
N LEU A 17 -23.22 -6.40 -9.14
CA LEU A 17 -23.40 -6.36 -10.60
C LEU A 17 -24.82 -6.74 -11.06
N ILE A 18 -25.61 -7.41 -10.20
CA ILE A 18 -26.99 -7.82 -10.46
C ILE A 18 -27.94 -6.71 -10.05
N THR A 19 -27.92 -6.32 -8.79
CA THR A 19 -28.84 -5.33 -8.22
C THR A 19 -28.44 -3.89 -8.52
N LYS A 20 -27.17 -3.67 -8.96
CA LYS A 20 -26.56 -2.34 -9.14
C LYS A 20 -26.48 -1.51 -7.87
N GLN A 21 -26.69 -2.13 -6.72
CA GLN A 21 -26.47 -1.46 -5.44
C GLN A 21 -24.99 -1.24 -5.17
N GLN A 22 -24.66 -0.06 -4.70
CA GLN A 22 -23.31 0.35 -4.33
C GLN A 22 -23.29 0.70 -2.85
N ILE A 23 -22.31 0.16 -2.13
CA ILE A 23 -22.10 0.44 -0.71
C ILE A 23 -20.66 0.85 -0.45
N ASN A 24 -20.42 1.62 0.60
CA ASN A 24 -19.08 1.83 1.13
C ASN A 24 -18.68 0.57 1.91
N PHE A 25 -17.76 -0.20 1.36
CA PHE A 25 -17.26 -1.42 1.99
C PHE A 25 -16.34 -1.11 3.18
N ALA A 26 -15.44 -0.12 3.01
CA ALA A 26 -14.57 0.40 4.06
C ALA A 26 -14.28 1.88 3.82
N THR A 27 -14.00 2.62 4.89
CA THR A 27 -13.89 4.09 4.86
C THR A 27 -12.67 4.60 5.62
N GLY A 28 -12.40 5.90 5.51
CA GLY A 28 -11.34 6.56 6.27
C GLY A 28 -9.91 6.21 5.82
N MET A 29 -9.74 5.75 4.59
CA MET A 29 -8.44 5.55 3.96
C MET A 29 -8.12 6.75 3.07
N ARG A 30 -7.04 7.46 3.33
CA ARG A 30 -6.76 8.72 2.61
C ARG A 30 -6.74 8.51 1.09
N ASN A 31 -5.96 7.55 0.60
CA ASN A 31 -5.85 7.25 -0.82
C ASN A 31 -5.53 5.76 -1.04
N PRO A 32 -6.55 4.86 -1.00
CA PRO A 32 -6.37 3.47 -1.36
C PRO A 32 -6.18 3.36 -2.88
N ILE A 33 -5.06 2.77 -3.32
CA ILE A 33 -4.70 2.68 -4.74
C ILE A 33 -4.73 1.23 -5.22
N GLY A 34 -3.89 0.37 -4.65
CA GLY A 34 -3.81 -1.05 -5.02
C GLY A 34 -4.77 -1.90 -4.19
N LEU A 35 -5.48 -2.80 -4.85
CA LEU A 35 -6.42 -3.75 -4.24
C LEU A 35 -6.19 -5.14 -4.82
N ASP A 36 -6.10 -6.16 -3.96
CA ASP A 36 -6.05 -7.56 -4.40
C ASP A 36 -6.63 -8.49 -3.33
N PHE A 37 -7.05 -9.68 -3.75
CA PHE A 37 -7.57 -10.72 -2.88
C PHE A 37 -6.50 -11.76 -2.57
N HIS A 38 -6.28 -12.04 -1.30
CA HIS A 38 -5.36 -13.10 -0.90
C HIS A 38 -5.74 -14.44 -1.56
N PRO A 39 -4.80 -15.13 -2.24
CA PRO A 39 -5.11 -16.27 -3.12
C PRO A 39 -5.80 -17.43 -2.43
N ILE A 40 -5.54 -17.65 -1.15
CA ILE A 40 -6.09 -18.75 -0.36
C ILE A 40 -7.36 -18.32 0.38
N THR A 41 -7.31 -17.26 1.17
CA THR A 41 -8.41 -16.86 2.08
C THR A 41 -9.48 -16.01 1.41
N LYS A 42 -9.19 -15.45 0.21
CA LYS A 42 -10.06 -14.51 -0.51
C LYS A 42 -10.38 -13.22 0.29
N LYS A 43 -9.64 -12.95 1.35
CA LYS A 43 -9.72 -11.66 2.06
C LYS A 43 -9.15 -10.55 1.19
N LEU A 44 -9.81 -9.40 1.20
CA LEU A 44 -9.36 -8.20 0.50
C LEU A 44 -8.22 -7.55 1.26
N PHE A 45 -7.21 -7.08 0.53
CA PHE A 45 -6.14 -6.23 1.04
C PHE A 45 -6.01 -4.97 0.20
N ALA A 46 -5.42 -3.95 0.78
CA ALA A 46 -5.16 -2.67 0.11
C ALA A 46 -3.80 -2.09 0.49
N VAL A 47 -3.20 -1.34 -0.42
CA VAL A 47 -2.14 -0.38 -0.13
C VAL A 47 -2.71 1.04 -0.15
N VAL A 48 -2.27 1.86 0.78
CA VAL A 48 -2.83 3.20 0.98
C VAL A 48 -1.70 4.22 1.14
N ASN A 49 -1.77 5.28 0.34
CA ASN A 49 -0.95 6.46 0.53
C ASN A 49 -1.61 7.39 1.56
N GLU A 50 -0.89 7.64 2.63
CA GLU A 50 -1.36 8.50 3.70
C GLU A 50 -1.14 9.99 3.42
N ARG A 51 -1.55 10.82 4.36
CA ARG A 51 -1.58 12.29 4.24
C ARG A 51 -0.22 12.92 4.35
N ASP A 52 -0.09 14.03 3.67
CA ASP A 52 1.07 14.93 3.74
C ASP A 52 0.93 15.99 4.84
N GLY A 53 2.00 16.77 5.05
CA GLY A 53 1.99 17.97 5.89
C GLY A 53 2.11 17.70 7.39
N MET A 54 2.56 16.50 7.78
CA MET A 54 2.87 16.13 9.16
C MET A 54 4.37 15.82 9.38
N GLY A 55 5.23 16.22 8.44
CA GLY A 55 6.67 16.02 8.48
C GLY A 55 7.09 14.69 7.83
N ASP A 56 8.39 14.39 7.91
CA ASP A 56 8.99 13.26 7.20
C ASP A 56 8.64 11.86 7.77
N ASN A 57 8.19 11.81 9.02
CA ASN A 57 7.98 10.55 9.72
C ASN A 57 6.49 10.24 9.98
N LEU A 58 5.59 11.14 9.58
CA LEU A 58 4.14 11.01 9.71
C LEU A 58 3.42 11.50 8.45
N VAL A 59 2.37 10.80 8.01
CA VAL A 59 1.82 9.53 8.51
C VAL A 59 2.40 8.41 7.66
N PRO A 60 2.77 7.26 8.23
CA PRO A 60 3.22 6.10 7.46
C PRO A 60 2.17 5.67 6.43
N ASP A 61 2.61 5.43 5.20
CA ASP A 61 1.84 4.66 4.23
C ASP A 61 1.66 3.23 4.74
N TYR A 62 0.66 2.50 4.24
CA TYR A 62 0.40 1.19 4.80
C TYR A 62 -0.17 0.17 3.82
N PHE A 63 -0.06 -1.09 4.23
CA PHE A 63 -0.76 -2.25 3.68
C PHE A 63 -1.64 -2.84 4.77
N SER A 64 -2.88 -3.20 4.43
CA SER A 64 -3.80 -3.77 5.41
C SER A 64 -4.84 -4.68 4.78
N LYS A 65 -5.28 -5.66 5.58
CA LYS A 65 -6.50 -6.40 5.34
C LYS A 65 -7.71 -5.49 5.55
N ILE A 66 -8.65 -5.58 4.62
CA ILE A 66 -9.84 -4.75 4.62
C ILE A 66 -11.06 -5.63 4.86
N ASN A 67 -11.81 -5.34 5.93
CA ASN A 67 -13.08 -5.96 6.18
C ASN A 67 -14.21 -4.94 5.98
N GLN A 68 -15.43 -5.45 5.78
CA GLN A 68 -16.59 -4.59 5.72
C GLN A 68 -16.71 -3.76 6.99
N ASP A 69 -17.15 -2.51 6.85
CA ASP A 69 -17.34 -1.52 7.91
C ASP A 69 -16.04 -1.08 8.62
N ASN A 70 -14.84 -1.44 8.11
CA ASN A 70 -13.61 -0.89 8.63
C ASN A 70 -13.56 0.63 8.43
N PHE A 71 -13.03 1.34 9.44
CA PHE A 71 -12.72 2.76 9.38
C PHE A 71 -11.27 3.01 9.80
N PHE A 72 -10.46 3.58 8.90
CA PHE A 72 -9.02 3.82 9.12
C PHE A 72 -8.67 5.24 9.58
N GLY A 73 -9.69 6.07 9.83
CA GLY A 73 -9.53 7.33 10.56
C GLY A 73 -9.51 8.61 9.73
N TRP A 74 -9.11 8.58 8.45
CA TRP A 74 -9.07 9.79 7.64
C TRP A 74 -10.47 10.43 7.52
N PRO A 75 -10.62 11.77 7.62
CA PRO A 75 -9.55 12.77 7.80
C PRO A 75 -9.19 13.07 9.26
N TYR A 76 -9.92 12.54 10.23
CA TYR A 76 -9.88 12.97 11.64
C TYR A 76 -8.78 12.29 12.47
N PHE A 77 -8.47 11.04 12.13
CA PHE A 77 -7.51 10.22 12.87
C PHE A 77 -6.47 9.60 11.93
N TYR A 78 -5.41 9.03 12.50
CA TYR A 78 -4.39 8.23 11.84
C TYR A 78 -3.81 7.19 12.80
N LEU A 79 -3.35 6.05 12.29
CA LEU A 79 -2.77 4.95 13.07
C LEU A 79 -3.58 4.64 14.36
N GLY A 80 -4.84 4.32 14.20
CA GLY A 80 -5.79 4.21 15.29
C GLY A 80 -6.32 5.59 15.72
N ASN A 81 -6.47 5.82 17.00
CA ASN A 81 -7.14 7.01 17.53
C ASN A 81 -6.24 8.25 17.70
N ASN A 82 -5.10 8.34 16.98
CA ASN A 82 -4.29 9.55 16.99
C ASN A 82 -5.04 10.66 16.25
N ILE A 83 -5.31 11.76 16.93
CA ILE A 83 -6.09 12.88 16.38
C ILE A 83 -5.24 13.68 15.39
N GLN A 84 -5.82 14.01 14.23
CA GLN A 84 -5.24 14.94 13.28
C GLN A 84 -5.25 16.36 13.87
N PRO A 85 -4.07 17.00 14.12
CA PRO A 85 -4.02 18.25 14.89
C PRO A 85 -4.75 19.44 14.27
N LYS A 86 -4.93 19.43 12.94
CA LYS A 86 -5.47 20.58 12.18
C LYS A 86 -6.96 20.44 11.88
N ILE A 87 -7.62 19.37 12.30
CA ILE A 87 -9.02 19.09 11.96
C ILE A 87 -9.81 18.81 13.24
N LYS A 88 -10.92 19.53 13.40
CA LYS A 88 -11.84 19.29 14.52
C LYS A 88 -12.59 17.98 14.29
N VAL A 89 -12.48 17.06 15.24
CA VAL A 89 -13.21 15.79 15.21
C VAL A 89 -14.68 16.03 15.57
N PRO A 90 -15.65 15.69 14.68
CA PRO A 90 -17.07 15.77 15.02
C PRO A 90 -17.45 14.77 16.11
N GLU A 91 -18.49 15.08 16.92
CA GLU A 91 -18.88 14.29 18.07
C GLU A 91 -19.24 12.83 17.72
N ASN A 92 -19.89 12.61 16.56
CA ASN A 92 -20.25 11.28 16.09
C ASN A 92 -19.03 10.41 15.75
N PHE A 93 -17.87 10.97 15.43
CA PHE A 93 -16.63 10.22 15.17
C PHE A 93 -15.82 9.90 16.42
N LYS A 94 -16.02 10.60 17.54
CA LYS A 94 -15.25 10.39 18.78
C LYS A 94 -15.41 9.00 19.39
N LYS A 95 -16.49 8.28 19.07
CA LYS A 95 -16.79 6.95 19.58
C LYS A 95 -16.59 5.83 18.57
N ILE A 96 -16.16 6.15 17.35
CA ILE A 96 -15.92 5.14 16.31
C ILE A 96 -14.59 4.44 16.58
N LEU A 97 -14.58 3.12 16.43
CA LEU A 97 -13.36 2.33 16.47
C LEU A 97 -12.55 2.62 15.20
N VAL A 98 -11.35 3.13 15.36
CA VAL A 98 -10.41 3.34 14.25
C VAL A 98 -9.51 2.13 14.11
N ASN A 99 -9.52 1.51 12.94
CA ASN A 99 -8.68 0.37 12.64
C ASN A 99 -7.20 0.79 12.54
N VAL A 100 -6.32 -0.08 13.03
CA VAL A 100 -4.88 0.06 12.86
C VAL A 100 -4.45 -0.80 11.68
N PRO A 101 -3.65 -0.27 10.74
CA PRO A 101 -3.14 -1.05 9.62
C PRO A 101 -2.23 -2.21 10.05
N ASP A 102 -2.19 -3.29 9.24
CA ASP A 102 -1.39 -4.49 9.53
C ASP A 102 0.12 -4.25 9.34
N VAL A 103 0.53 -3.55 8.29
CA VAL A 103 1.95 -3.29 7.97
C VAL A 103 2.13 -1.82 7.60
N LEU A 104 3.09 -1.16 8.23
CA LEU A 104 3.42 0.24 7.98
C LEU A 104 4.67 0.34 7.12
N PHE A 105 4.59 1.14 6.06
CA PHE A 105 5.76 1.58 5.30
C PHE A 105 6.33 2.86 5.91
N LYS A 106 7.58 3.18 5.57
CA LYS A 106 8.11 4.51 5.87
C LYS A 106 7.21 5.56 5.23
N SER A 107 6.94 6.66 5.94
CA SER A 107 6.12 7.76 5.42
C SER A 107 6.65 8.23 4.07
N HIS A 108 5.74 8.58 3.18
CA HIS A 108 6.04 9.05 1.82
C HIS A 108 6.69 7.99 0.89
N SER A 109 6.62 6.70 1.23
CA SER A 109 7.15 5.63 0.36
C SER A 109 6.37 5.47 -0.94
N GLY A 110 5.10 5.91 -0.97
CA GLY A 110 4.25 5.89 -2.15
C GLY A 110 3.93 4.48 -2.65
N PRO A 111 3.29 3.62 -1.85
CA PRO A 111 2.81 2.33 -2.33
C PRO A 111 1.69 2.55 -3.35
N ILE A 112 1.86 2.08 -4.58
CA ILE A 112 0.88 2.32 -5.66
C ILE A 112 0.28 1.07 -6.27
N ASP A 113 0.93 -0.08 -6.07
CA ASP A 113 0.42 -1.37 -6.51
C ASP A 113 0.96 -2.50 -5.63
N PHE A 114 0.25 -3.62 -5.60
CA PHE A 114 0.76 -4.85 -4.99
C PHE A 114 0.10 -6.09 -5.60
N ILE A 115 0.77 -7.22 -5.46
CA ILE A 115 0.29 -8.51 -5.93
C ILE A 115 0.66 -9.62 -4.96
N PHE A 116 -0.24 -10.59 -4.75
CA PHE A 116 0.08 -11.81 -4.02
C PHE A 116 0.78 -12.81 -4.94
N TYR A 117 1.93 -13.34 -4.49
CA TYR A 117 2.66 -14.34 -5.23
C TYR A 117 2.04 -15.73 -5.07
N ASN A 118 1.57 -16.32 -6.16
CA ASN A 118 0.85 -17.58 -6.18
C ASN A 118 1.45 -18.62 -7.17
N LYS A 119 2.72 -18.45 -7.54
CA LYS A 119 3.44 -19.34 -8.47
C LYS A 119 4.57 -20.10 -7.78
N LYS A 120 5.27 -20.93 -8.55
CA LYS A 120 6.33 -21.83 -8.03
C LYS A 120 7.72 -21.49 -8.57
N GLN A 121 7.87 -20.41 -9.32
CA GLN A 121 9.14 -20.01 -9.89
C GLN A 121 10.11 -19.51 -8.82
N PHE A 122 9.60 -18.76 -7.82
CA PHE A 122 10.39 -18.40 -6.64
C PHE A 122 10.37 -19.53 -5.58
N PRO A 123 11.37 -19.57 -4.66
CA PRO A 123 11.39 -20.48 -3.53
C PRO A 123 10.07 -20.49 -2.74
N LYS A 124 9.79 -21.64 -2.11
CA LYS A 124 8.49 -21.90 -1.47
C LYS A 124 8.08 -20.86 -0.42
N GLU A 125 9.04 -20.23 0.26
CA GLU A 125 8.80 -19.19 1.27
C GLU A 125 8.19 -17.90 0.71
N TYR A 126 8.22 -17.71 -0.61
CA TYR A 126 7.58 -16.56 -1.25
C TYR A 126 6.10 -16.80 -1.56
N TYR A 127 5.65 -18.05 -1.55
CA TYR A 127 4.28 -18.39 -1.89
C TYR A 127 3.29 -17.79 -0.87
N GLY A 128 2.29 -17.06 -1.35
CA GLY A 128 1.30 -16.38 -0.51
C GLY A 128 1.77 -15.06 0.09
N ASN A 129 3.02 -14.64 -0.15
CA ASN A 129 3.49 -13.33 0.28
C ASN A 129 3.01 -12.24 -0.71
N ALA A 130 2.96 -10.99 -0.23
CA ALA A 130 2.68 -9.87 -1.10
C ALA A 130 3.97 -9.17 -1.54
N PHE A 131 4.03 -8.75 -2.82
CA PHE A 131 5.01 -7.80 -3.32
C PHE A 131 4.34 -6.46 -3.52
N VAL A 132 4.99 -5.37 -3.12
CA VAL A 132 4.44 -4.02 -3.14
C VAL A 132 5.37 -3.09 -3.91
N ALA A 133 4.86 -2.39 -4.90
CA ALA A 133 5.59 -1.34 -5.61
C ALA A 133 5.56 -0.05 -4.77
N LEU A 134 6.70 0.29 -4.18
CA LEU A 134 6.92 1.56 -3.50
C LEU A 134 7.53 2.54 -4.49
N HIS A 135 6.70 3.40 -5.09
CA HIS A 135 7.07 4.32 -6.16
C HIS A 135 8.12 5.36 -5.72
N GLY A 136 8.12 5.70 -4.43
CA GLY A 136 9.10 6.59 -3.82
C GLY A 136 8.60 8.03 -3.60
N SER A 137 9.25 8.69 -2.68
CA SER A 137 8.87 10.01 -2.18
C SER A 137 9.14 11.14 -3.18
N TRP A 138 8.33 12.19 -3.10
CA TRP A 138 8.56 13.47 -3.79
C TRP A 138 8.61 14.65 -2.82
N ASN A 139 8.12 14.46 -1.59
CA ASN A 139 7.87 15.49 -0.59
C ASN A 139 8.50 15.18 0.78
N SER A 140 9.53 14.36 0.82
CA SER A 140 10.30 14.03 2.03
C SER A 140 11.68 14.70 1.97
N SER A 141 12.22 15.13 3.10
CA SER A 141 13.57 15.69 3.19
C SER A 141 14.67 14.65 2.92
N ARG A 142 14.33 13.37 2.97
CA ARG A 142 15.18 12.24 2.58
C ARG A 142 14.38 11.24 1.77
N PRO A 143 14.96 10.67 0.71
CA PRO A 143 14.27 9.68 -0.10
C PRO A 143 13.74 8.48 0.71
N ALA A 144 12.55 8.02 0.34
CA ALA A 144 11.88 6.86 0.90
C ALA A 144 11.16 6.09 -0.21
N GLY A 145 11.06 4.77 -0.11
CA GLY A 145 10.49 3.92 -1.15
C GLY A 145 11.50 3.58 -2.24
N TYR A 146 11.14 3.73 -3.51
CA TYR A 146 11.94 3.42 -4.70
C TYR A 146 12.39 1.96 -4.74
N MET A 147 11.50 1.03 -4.43
CA MET A 147 11.79 -0.39 -4.38
C MET A 147 10.53 -1.22 -4.58
N VAL A 148 10.69 -2.49 -4.89
CA VAL A 148 9.65 -3.48 -4.62
C VAL A 148 9.93 -4.08 -3.24
N ALA A 149 8.96 -3.97 -2.35
CA ALA A 149 9.00 -4.57 -1.03
C ALA A 149 8.30 -5.93 -1.03
N ARG A 150 8.75 -6.83 -0.15
CA ARG A 150 8.06 -8.08 0.19
C ARG A 150 7.40 -7.93 1.56
N ILE A 151 6.16 -8.37 1.67
CA ILE A 151 5.47 -8.54 2.96
C ILE A 151 5.36 -10.05 3.21
N PRO A 152 6.10 -10.59 4.19
CA PRO A 152 6.02 -12.00 4.55
C PRO A 152 4.67 -12.35 5.17
N PHE A 153 4.16 -13.54 4.82
CA PHE A 153 2.92 -14.09 5.36
C PHE A 153 3.17 -15.42 6.07
N LYS A 154 2.50 -15.62 7.20
CA LYS A 154 2.44 -16.89 7.92
C LYS A 154 1.00 -17.15 8.35
N ASN A 155 0.52 -18.38 8.12
CA ASN A 155 -0.87 -18.72 8.40
C ASN A 155 -1.90 -17.79 7.74
N ASN A 156 -1.56 -17.30 6.55
CA ASN A 156 -2.36 -16.38 5.73
C ASN A 156 -2.59 -14.98 6.37
N GLU A 157 -1.75 -14.56 7.29
CA GLU A 157 -1.73 -13.22 7.86
C GLU A 157 -0.31 -12.63 7.70
N PRO A 158 -0.18 -11.31 7.46
CA PRO A 158 1.13 -10.67 7.36
C PRO A 158 1.86 -10.77 8.70
N ILE A 159 3.19 -10.95 8.65
CA ILE A 159 4.03 -11.05 9.84
C ILE A 159 5.16 -10.03 9.81
N GLY A 160 5.31 -9.31 10.91
CA GLY A 160 6.43 -8.37 11.07
C GLY A 160 6.38 -7.20 10.09
N ASN A 161 7.57 -6.70 9.76
CA ASN A 161 7.77 -5.59 8.85
C ASN A 161 7.94 -6.08 7.40
N TYR A 162 7.79 -5.16 6.45
CA TYR A 162 8.18 -5.44 5.07
C TYR A 162 9.71 -5.57 4.93
N GLU A 163 10.13 -6.28 3.90
CA GLU A 163 11.52 -6.51 3.52
C GLU A 163 11.80 -5.88 2.14
N SER A 164 13.02 -5.39 1.92
CA SER A 164 13.44 -4.99 0.58
C SER A 164 13.60 -6.22 -0.31
N PHE A 165 12.97 -6.20 -1.49
CA PHE A 165 13.05 -7.31 -2.43
C PHE A 165 13.79 -6.94 -3.73
N VAL A 166 13.34 -5.90 -4.45
CA VAL A 166 14.06 -5.35 -5.60
C VAL A 166 14.43 -3.90 -5.30
N THR A 167 15.70 -3.60 -5.32
CA THR A 167 16.28 -2.29 -5.02
C THR A 167 17.14 -1.80 -6.19
N GLY A 168 17.70 -0.58 -6.07
CA GLY A 168 18.59 0.00 -7.07
C GLY A 168 17.92 1.01 -7.99
N PHE A 169 16.60 1.20 -7.88
CA PHE A 169 15.89 2.26 -8.61
C PHE A 169 16.37 3.66 -8.19
N TRP A 170 16.67 3.84 -6.92
CA TRP A 170 17.34 5.01 -6.36
C TRP A 170 18.81 4.66 -6.15
N PHE A 171 19.72 5.39 -6.80
CA PHE A 171 21.17 5.09 -6.77
C PHE A 171 22.01 6.15 -6.06
N SER A 172 21.52 7.37 -5.86
CA SER A 172 22.20 8.44 -5.12
C SER A 172 21.27 9.58 -4.74
N GLY A 173 21.79 10.53 -3.97
CA GLY A 173 21.08 11.74 -3.52
C GLY A 173 20.41 11.57 -2.18
N ASP A 174 20.83 12.35 -1.16
CA ASP A 174 20.35 12.24 0.21
C ASP A 174 19.13 13.12 0.50
N LYS A 175 18.94 14.21 -0.24
CA LYS A 175 17.81 15.15 -0.13
C LYS A 175 16.80 14.95 -1.24
N GLN A 176 17.29 14.76 -2.45
CA GLN A 176 16.50 14.44 -3.63
C GLN A 176 17.06 13.17 -4.24
N ALA A 177 16.21 12.20 -4.50
CA ALA A 177 16.63 10.95 -5.12
C ALA A 177 17.05 11.16 -6.58
N ASN A 178 18.24 10.67 -6.91
CA ASN A 178 18.63 10.42 -8.28
C ASN A 178 18.22 8.98 -8.62
N VAL A 179 17.31 8.82 -9.53
CA VAL A 179 16.70 7.54 -9.85
C VAL A 179 17.00 7.12 -11.27
N CYS A 180 17.20 5.81 -11.49
CA CYS A 180 17.20 5.22 -12.83
C CYS A 180 15.83 4.61 -13.19
N GLY A 181 14.90 4.59 -12.28
CA GLY A 181 13.54 4.10 -12.45
C GLY A 181 12.70 4.26 -11.19
N ARG A 182 11.41 4.00 -11.31
CA ARG A 182 10.45 3.98 -10.20
C ARG A 182 9.44 2.85 -10.42
N PRO A 183 9.35 1.86 -9.51
CA PRO A 183 8.38 0.78 -9.67
C PRO A 183 6.96 1.33 -9.59
N ALA A 184 6.12 0.97 -10.57
CA ALA A 184 4.75 1.45 -10.68
C ALA A 184 3.74 0.31 -10.55
N GLY A 185 3.66 -0.61 -11.52
CA GLY A 185 2.74 -1.73 -11.50
C GLY A 185 3.46 -3.07 -11.38
N LEU A 186 2.79 -4.07 -10.83
CA LEU A 186 3.29 -5.42 -10.65
C LEU A 186 2.42 -6.43 -11.41
N GLY A 187 3.07 -7.46 -11.96
CA GLY A 187 2.40 -8.58 -12.60
C GLY A 187 3.18 -9.87 -12.42
N ILE A 188 2.50 -11.01 -12.60
CA ILE A 188 3.16 -12.31 -12.60
C ILE A 188 2.99 -12.91 -13.99
N SER A 189 4.11 -13.23 -14.63
CA SER A 189 4.08 -13.86 -15.95
C SER A 189 3.63 -15.34 -15.85
N ASN A 190 3.36 -15.95 -17.00
CA ASN A 190 2.89 -17.34 -17.03
C ASN A 190 3.91 -18.33 -16.42
N ASP A 191 5.19 -18.06 -16.56
CA ASP A 191 6.27 -18.85 -15.99
C ASP A 191 6.50 -18.63 -14.48
N GLY A 192 5.81 -17.64 -13.88
CA GLY A 192 5.90 -17.29 -12.49
C GLY A 192 6.92 -16.19 -12.17
N SER A 193 7.60 -15.61 -13.16
CA SER A 193 8.47 -14.45 -12.96
C SER A 193 7.66 -13.23 -12.53
N LEU A 194 8.22 -12.38 -11.66
CA LEU A 194 7.62 -11.09 -11.32
C LEU A 194 7.98 -10.06 -12.39
N LEU A 195 6.97 -9.36 -12.89
CA LEU A 195 7.10 -8.24 -13.79
C LEU A 195 6.87 -6.94 -13.03
N ILE A 196 7.69 -5.93 -13.29
CA ILE A 196 7.63 -4.62 -12.64
C ILE A 196 7.62 -3.58 -13.75
N SER A 197 6.54 -2.83 -13.89
CA SER A 197 6.54 -1.65 -14.76
C SER A 197 7.25 -0.48 -14.07
N ASP A 198 7.94 0.32 -14.88
CA ASP A 198 8.73 1.45 -14.44
C ASP A 198 8.37 2.64 -15.34
N ASP A 199 7.71 3.64 -14.78
CA ASP A 199 7.15 4.78 -15.51
C ASP A 199 8.15 5.93 -15.73
N VAL A 200 9.33 5.86 -15.14
CA VAL A 200 10.41 6.82 -15.34
C VAL A 200 11.39 6.36 -16.42
N SER A 201 11.81 5.10 -16.36
CA SER A 201 12.73 4.54 -17.35
C SER A 201 12.04 4.00 -18.61
N ASN A 202 10.69 3.91 -18.59
CA ASN A 202 9.87 3.30 -19.64
C ASN A 202 10.22 1.83 -19.92
N ASN A 203 10.59 1.09 -18.86
CA ASN A 203 10.96 -0.31 -18.93
C ASN A 203 9.93 -1.20 -18.22
N ILE A 204 9.97 -2.48 -18.58
CA ILE A 204 9.37 -3.56 -17.78
C ILE A 204 10.51 -4.45 -17.33
N TRP A 205 10.73 -4.50 -16.02
CA TRP A 205 11.72 -5.38 -15.41
C TRP A 205 11.13 -6.75 -15.16
N ARG A 206 11.91 -7.81 -15.41
CA ARG A 206 11.54 -9.19 -15.11
C ARG A 206 12.49 -9.74 -14.05
N VAL A 207 11.91 -10.21 -12.94
CA VAL A 207 12.63 -10.88 -11.85
C VAL A 207 12.28 -12.36 -11.85
N TYR A 208 13.28 -13.21 -11.88
CA TYR A 208 13.12 -14.65 -11.84
C TYR A 208 14.19 -15.28 -10.94
N TYR A 209 13.87 -16.41 -10.35
CA TYR A 209 14.81 -17.22 -9.59
C TYR A 209 15.55 -18.18 -10.53
N SER A 210 16.86 -18.33 -10.35
CA SER A 210 17.66 -19.36 -11.01
C SER A 210 18.51 -20.09 -9.98
N ASP A 211 18.46 -21.41 -10.00
CA ASP A 211 19.41 -22.24 -9.26
C ASP A 211 20.76 -22.16 -10.02
N ASN A 212 21.69 -21.31 -9.56
CA ASN A 212 23.06 -21.27 -10.03
C ASN A 212 23.95 -22.09 -9.11
#